data_0838f51990377f8f0793e0eaf3bfaff0
#
_entry.id   0838f51990377f8f0793e0eaf3bfaff0
#
_cell.length_a   1.000
_cell.length_b   1.000
_cell.length_c   1.000
_cell.angle_alpha   90.00
_cell.angle_beta   90.00
_cell.angle_gamma   90.00
#
_symmetry.space_group_name_H-M   'P 1'
#
loop_
_entity.id
_entity.type
_entity.pdbx_description
1 polymer ?
#
loop_
_entity_poly.entity_id
_entity_poly.type
_entity_poly.pdbx_seq_one_letter_code
_entity_poly.pdbx_strand_id
1 'polypeptide(L)'
;MCIRFVYRGDDIITGFNFDIDPAVWDHQIITAPDRFYLGILRPDGLRHGYHGVHQNGNTGTLLYVHGNPSGRYQTGSDALTISDLTEQFIQAQISWEEALSIVQTKKIVYAPDATMQAVLSDRYGRTLLIEP
;
A
#
# COMPACT_ATOMS: atom_id res chain seq x y z
N MET A 1 -8.22 -13.95 0.75
CA MET A 1 -7.70 -13.15 1.92
C MET A 1 -6.24 -12.86 1.70
N CYS A 2 -5.84 -11.59 1.69
CA CYS A 2 -4.43 -11.20 1.55
C CYS A 2 -3.68 -11.39 2.86
N ILE A 3 -2.41 -11.79 2.78
CA ILE A 3 -1.53 -11.97 3.94
C ILE A 3 -0.23 -11.26 3.68
N ARG A 4 0.26 -10.58 4.69
CA ARG A 4 1.57 -9.93 4.70
C ARG A 4 2.35 -10.35 5.94
N PHE A 5 3.62 -10.68 5.77
CA PHE A 5 4.51 -10.91 6.90
C PHE A 5 5.84 -10.16 6.74
N VAL A 6 6.47 -9.86 7.86
CA VAL A 6 7.82 -9.33 7.96
C VAL A 6 8.58 -10.18 8.98
N TYR A 7 9.62 -10.85 8.53
CA TYR A 7 10.53 -11.57 9.39
C TYR A 7 11.78 -10.73 9.64
N ARG A 8 12.17 -10.65 10.91
CA ARG A 8 13.38 -9.95 11.37
C ARG A 8 14.35 -10.96 11.94
N GLY A 9 15.41 -11.25 11.19
CA GLY A 9 16.52 -12.08 11.58
C GLY A 9 17.82 -11.40 11.20
N ASP A 10 18.81 -12.17 10.75
CA ASP A 10 20.05 -11.63 10.19
C ASP A 10 19.74 -10.80 8.94
N ASP A 11 18.73 -11.24 8.18
CA ASP A 11 18.14 -10.50 7.08
C ASP A 11 16.68 -10.11 7.40
N ILE A 12 16.19 -9.06 6.74
CA ILE A 12 14.78 -8.70 6.76
C ILE A 12 14.11 -9.37 5.56
N ILE A 13 13.23 -10.32 5.83
CA ILE A 13 12.46 -11.03 4.81
C ILE A 13 11.01 -10.60 4.88
N THR A 14 10.45 -10.27 3.75
CA THR A 14 9.04 -9.89 3.66
C THR A 14 8.34 -10.73 2.60
N GLY A 15 7.12 -11.12 2.88
CA GLY A 15 6.28 -11.88 1.96
C GLY A 15 4.86 -11.35 1.90
N PHE A 16 4.24 -11.55 0.75
CA PHE A 16 2.89 -11.13 0.47
C PHE A 16 2.17 -12.19 -0.35
N ASN A 17 1.01 -12.59 0.14
CA ASN A 17 0.04 -13.38 -0.63
C ASN A 17 -1.09 -12.47 -1.09
N PHE A 18 -1.22 -12.33 -2.41
CA PHE A 18 -2.26 -11.51 -3.03
C PHE A 18 -3.39 -12.41 -3.50
N ASP A 19 -4.41 -12.51 -2.69
CA ASP A 19 -5.57 -13.35 -2.93
C ASP A 19 -6.68 -12.53 -3.60
N ILE A 20 -6.67 -12.54 -4.91
CA ILE A 20 -7.63 -11.84 -5.76
C ILE A 20 -8.23 -12.80 -6.78
N ASP A 21 -9.37 -12.43 -7.36
CA ASP A 21 -9.88 -13.07 -8.56
C ASP A 21 -9.23 -12.46 -9.81
N PRO A 22 -8.36 -13.21 -10.52
CA PRO A 22 -7.68 -12.68 -11.70
C PRO A 22 -8.63 -12.35 -12.85
N ALA A 23 -9.84 -12.88 -12.86
CA ALA A 23 -10.85 -12.58 -13.88
C ALA A 23 -11.51 -11.21 -13.64
N VAL A 24 -11.47 -10.69 -12.42
CA VAL A 24 -12.08 -9.42 -12.02
C VAL A 24 -11.06 -8.30 -11.94
N TRP A 25 -9.86 -8.61 -11.45
CA TRP A 25 -8.82 -7.62 -11.18
C TRP A 25 -7.76 -7.61 -12.27
N ASP A 26 -7.74 -6.57 -13.09
CA ASP A 26 -6.65 -6.34 -14.04
C ASP A 26 -5.37 -6.02 -13.26
N HIS A 27 -4.44 -6.93 -13.27
CA HIS A 27 -3.20 -6.88 -12.50
C HIS A 27 -1.97 -7.07 -13.39
N GLN A 28 -0.90 -6.42 -13.03
CA GLN A 28 0.37 -6.51 -13.75
C GLN A 28 1.55 -6.32 -12.79
N ILE A 29 2.58 -7.14 -12.93
CA ILE A 29 3.87 -6.88 -12.30
C ILE A 29 4.63 -5.88 -13.17
N ILE A 30 5.00 -4.77 -12.57
CA ILE A 30 5.73 -3.68 -13.23
C ILE A 30 7.11 -3.57 -12.61
N THR A 31 8.12 -3.53 -13.47
CA THR A 31 9.52 -3.35 -13.07
C THR A 31 10.04 -1.99 -13.54
N ALA A 32 10.71 -1.30 -12.64
CA ALA A 32 11.44 -0.06 -12.91
C ALA A 32 12.90 -0.24 -12.42
N PRO A 33 13.82 0.66 -12.77
CA PRO A 33 15.24 0.51 -12.39
C PRO A 33 15.47 0.42 -10.87
N ASP A 34 14.62 1.03 -10.07
CA ASP A 34 14.76 1.17 -8.62
C ASP A 34 13.71 0.40 -7.81
N ARG A 35 12.70 -0.19 -8.46
CA ARG A 35 11.60 -0.87 -7.77
C ARG A 35 10.89 -1.85 -8.69
N PHE A 36 10.14 -2.75 -8.06
CA PHE A 36 9.06 -3.46 -8.73
C PHE A 36 7.77 -3.36 -7.90
N TYR A 37 6.63 -3.46 -8.56
CA TYR A 37 5.35 -3.45 -7.87
C TYR A 37 4.26 -4.18 -8.64
N LEU A 38 3.27 -4.66 -7.91
CA LEU A 38 2.03 -5.17 -8.45
C LEU A 38 1.07 -4.00 -8.64
N GLY A 39 0.75 -3.71 -9.89
CA GLY A 39 -0.18 -2.64 -10.26
C GLY A 39 -1.57 -3.18 -10.58
N ILE A 40 -2.58 -2.54 -10.04
CA ILE A 40 -3.99 -2.83 -10.29
C ILE A 40 -4.60 -1.67 -11.06
N LEU A 41 -5.26 -1.99 -12.19
CA LEU A 41 -6.04 -1.00 -12.94
C LEU A 41 -7.32 -0.70 -12.16
N ARG A 42 -7.53 0.58 -11.87
CA ARG A 42 -8.67 1.03 -11.07
C ARG A 42 -9.71 1.75 -11.94
N PRO A 43 -10.92 2.01 -11.39
CA PRO A 43 -11.99 2.67 -12.13
C PRO A 43 -11.63 4.07 -12.67
N ASP A 44 -10.64 4.73 -12.11
CA ASP A 44 -10.09 5.99 -12.62
C ASP A 44 -9.30 5.87 -13.92
N GLY A 45 -9.09 4.61 -14.41
CA GLY A 45 -8.29 4.31 -15.60
C GLY A 45 -6.79 4.31 -15.36
N LEU A 46 -6.33 4.50 -14.13
CA LEU A 46 -4.93 4.48 -13.74
C LEU A 46 -4.55 3.16 -13.07
N ARG A 47 -3.28 2.79 -13.21
CA ARG A 47 -2.73 1.60 -12.57
C ARG A 47 -2.00 2.00 -11.29
N HIS A 48 -2.55 1.60 -10.15
CA HIS A 48 -2.04 1.93 -8.83
C HIS A 48 -1.23 0.79 -8.21
N GLY A 49 -0.19 1.13 -7.45
CA GLY A 49 0.65 0.15 -6.74
C GLY A 49 -0.05 -0.42 -5.51
N TYR A 50 -0.30 -1.73 -5.51
CA TYR A 50 -0.91 -2.46 -4.38
C TYR A 50 0.10 -3.16 -3.50
N HIS A 51 1.21 -3.60 -4.08
CA HIS A 51 2.34 -4.15 -3.36
C HIS A 51 3.61 -3.79 -4.12
N GLY A 52 4.63 -3.37 -3.43
CA GLY A 52 5.88 -3.03 -4.07
C GLY A 52 7.06 -3.00 -3.14
N VAL A 53 8.23 -3.14 -3.75
CA VAL A 53 9.53 -3.10 -3.08
C VAL A 53 10.43 -2.13 -3.82
N HIS A 54 10.99 -1.18 -3.10
CA HIS A 54 11.97 -0.24 -3.60
C HIS A 54 13.39 -0.67 -3.19
N GLN A 55 14.39 -0.34 -4.01
CA GLN A 55 15.80 -0.70 -3.74
C GLN A 55 16.36 -0.15 -2.41
N ASN A 56 15.77 0.92 -1.85
CA ASN A 56 16.16 1.45 -0.53
C ASN A 56 15.63 0.60 0.64
N GLY A 57 14.84 -0.45 0.36
CA GLY A 57 14.24 -1.35 1.35
C GLY A 57 12.81 -0.99 1.76
N ASN A 58 12.24 0.09 1.23
CA ASN A 58 10.81 0.38 1.44
C ASN A 58 9.96 -0.73 0.80
N THR A 59 9.02 -1.26 1.56
CA THR A 59 8.03 -2.23 1.08
C THR A 59 6.65 -1.81 1.54
N GLY A 60 5.76 -1.58 0.60
CA GLY A 60 4.36 -1.21 0.87
C GLY A 60 3.40 -2.27 0.36
N THR A 61 2.33 -2.50 1.10
CA THR A 61 1.30 -3.49 0.74
C THR A 61 -0.07 -2.96 1.13
N LEU A 62 -1.01 -2.99 0.19
CA LEU A 62 -2.44 -2.82 0.46
C LEU A 62 -3.08 -4.20 0.63
N LEU A 63 -3.76 -4.39 1.75
CA LEU A 63 -4.52 -5.59 2.07
C LEU A 63 -5.99 -5.30 1.81
N TYR A 64 -6.54 -5.84 0.73
CA TYR A 64 -7.95 -5.71 0.40
C TYR A 64 -8.80 -6.45 1.42
N VAL A 65 -9.80 -5.77 1.97
CA VAL A 65 -10.74 -6.35 2.92
C VAL A 65 -12.06 -6.69 2.22
N HIS A 66 -12.71 -5.71 1.64
CA HIS A 66 -13.92 -5.86 0.82
C HIS A 66 -14.24 -4.56 0.10
N GLY A 67 -15.23 -4.57 -0.78
CA GLY A 67 -15.69 -3.36 -1.46
C GLY A 67 -16.06 -2.26 -0.46
N ASN A 68 -15.73 -1.02 -0.78
CA ASN A 68 -16.02 0.11 0.10
C ASN A 68 -17.54 0.36 0.16
N PRO A 69 -18.20 0.14 1.30
CA PRO A 69 -19.60 0.48 1.45
C PRO A 69 -19.82 1.97 1.28
N SER A 70 -20.97 2.33 0.72
CA SER A 70 -21.37 3.72 0.55
C SER A 70 -21.19 4.52 1.85
N GLY A 71 -20.56 5.68 1.75
CA GLY A 71 -20.34 6.60 2.86
C GLY A 71 -19.07 6.41 3.68
N ARG A 72 -18.29 5.36 3.44
CA ARG A 72 -16.99 5.19 4.12
C ARG A 72 -15.85 5.99 3.47
N TYR A 73 -15.97 6.29 2.19
CA TYR A 73 -15.03 7.18 1.53
C TYR A 73 -15.37 8.63 1.88
N GLN A 74 -14.36 9.35 2.37
CA GLN A 74 -14.49 10.76 2.71
C GLN A 74 -13.41 11.55 1.96
N THR A 75 -13.85 12.57 1.25
CA THR A 75 -12.97 13.57 0.63
C THR A 75 -12.79 14.76 1.56
N GLY A 76 -11.69 15.45 1.42
CA GLY A 76 -11.37 16.70 2.14
C GLY A 76 -9.99 17.19 1.77
N SER A 77 -9.74 18.48 1.91
CA SER A 77 -8.45 19.08 1.56
C SER A 77 -7.27 18.50 2.33
N ASP A 78 -7.53 17.97 3.54
CA ASP A 78 -6.51 17.41 4.41
C ASP A 78 -6.52 15.87 4.46
N ALA A 79 -7.39 15.24 3.64
CA ALA A 79 -7.47 13.79 3.57
C ALA A 79 -6.46 13.22 2.57
N LEU A 80 -5.77 12.16 2.98
CA LEU A 80 -4.89 11.37 2.13
C LEU A 80 -5.45 9.96 2.05
N THR A 81 -5.59 9.41 0.83
CA THR A 81 -6.03 8.02 0.70
C THR A 81 -4.93 7.06 1.13
N ILE A 82 -5.34 5.95 1.70
CA ILE A 82 -4.40 4.89 2.09
C ILE A 82 -3.61 4.34 0.90
N SER A 83 -4.23 4.34 -0.30
CA SER A 83 -3.57 3.92 -1.53
C SER A 83 -2.49 4.92 -1.97
N ASP A 84 -2.77 6.22 -1.93
CA ASP A 84 -1.78 7.24 -2.29
C ASP A 84 -0.60 7.25 -1.31
N LEU A 85 -0.86 7.10 -0.01
CA LEU A 85 0.19 6.99 1.00
C LEU A 85 1.09 5.78 0.74
N THR A 86 0.49 4.63 0.45
CA THR A 86 1.24 3.40 0.16
C THR A 86 2.07 3.54 -1.11
N GLU A 87 1.51 4.14 -2.14
CA GLU A 87 2.20 4.36 -3.41
C GLU A 87 3.38 5.32 -3.27
N GLN A 88 3.23 6.44 -2.55
CA GLN A 88 4.32 7.35 -2.23
C GLN A 88 5.47 6.64 -1.49
N PHE A 89 5.14 5.73 -0.59
CA PHE A 89 6.13 4.94 0.15
C PHE A 89 6.86 3.92 -0.73
N ILE A 90 6.13 3.20 -1.59
CA ILE A 90 6.71 2.26 -2.56
C ILE A 90 7.62 2.99 -3.56
N GLN A 91 7.28 4.23 -3.91
CA GLN A 91 8.08 5.05 -4.82
C GLN A 91 9.25 5.77 -4.13
N ALA A 92 9.43 5.55 -2.82
CA ALA A 92 10.41 6.22 -1.97
C ALA A 92 10.33 7.77 -2.02
N GLN A 93 9.13 8.30 -2.27
CA GLN A 93 8.86 9.74 -2.19
C GLN A 93 8.81 10.21 -0.73
N ILE A 94 8.53 9.28 0.19
CA ILE A 94 8.53 9.50 1.64
C ILE A 94 9.32 8.40 2.34
N SER A 95 9.98 8.77 3.44
CA SER A 95 10.65 7.84 4.35
C SER A 95 9.66 7.18 5.31
N TRP A 96 10.13 6.21 6.09
CA TRP A 96 9.30 5.59 7.14
C TRP A 96 8.91 6.60 8.23
N GLU A 97 9.82 7.51 8.61
CA GLU A 97 9.59 8.59 9.57
C GLU A 97 8.55 9.59 9.06
N GLU A 98 8.61 9.93 7.79
CA GLU A 98 7.62 10.81 7.15
C GLU A 98 6.24 10.12 7.07
N ALA A 99 6.20 8.83 6.71
CA ALA A 99 4.97 8.06 6.73
C ALA A 99 4.35 8.02 8.14
N LEU A 100 5.16 7.78 9.18
CA LEU A 100 4.72 7.82 10.57
C LEU A 100 4.16 9.20 10.95
N SER A 101 4.84 10.28 10.59
CA SER A 101 4.37 11.64 10.84
C SER A 101 3.05 11.93 10.11
N ILE A 102 2.93 11.49 8.87
CA ILE A 102 1.70 11.67 8.08
C ILE A 102 0.51 11.00 8.76
N VAL A 103 0.63 9.74 9.19
CA VAL A 103 -0.50 9.03 9.83
C VAL A 103 -0.87 9.59 11.20
N GLN A 104 0.05 10.32 11.85
CA GLN A 104 -0.21 11.00 13.13
C GLN A 104 -0.86 12.38 12.96
N THR A 105 -0.68 13.03 11.82
CA THR A 105 -1.07 14.44 11.61
C THR A 105 -2.15 14.64 10.56
N LYS A 106 -2.30 13.70 9.62
CA LYS A 106 -3.31 13.79 8.57
C LYS A 106 -4.42 12.77 8.76
N LYS A 107 -5.58 13.06 8.21
CA LYS A 107 -6.67 12.10 8.14
C LYS A 107 -6.41 11.13 6.99
N ILE A 108 -6.17 9.87 7.34
CA ILE A 108 -6.09 8.80 6.35
C ILE A 108 -7.49 8.27 6.08
N VAL A 109 -7.83 8.06 4.81
CA VAL A 109 -9.16 7.62 4.37
C VAL A 109 -9.03 6.42 3.43
N TYR A 110 -10.12 5.65 3.33
CA TYR A 110 -10.18 4.55 2.36
C TYR A 110 -10.13 5.08 0.91
N ALA A 111 -9.67 4.22 0.01
CA ALA A 111 -9.85 4.45 -1.41
C ALA A 111 -11.34 4.45 -1.78
N PRO A 112 -11.75 5.16 -2.86
CA PRO A 112 -13.15 5.29 -3.22
C PRO A 112 -13.88 3.98 -3.48
N ASP A 113 -13.17 3.00 -4.00
CA ASP A 113 -13.70 1.74 -4.51
C ASP A 113 -13.46 0.54 -3.58
N ALA A 114 -12.64 0.66 -2.55
CA ALA A 114 -12.28 -0.47 -1.71
C ALA A 114 -11.93 -0.08 -0.28
N THR A 115 -12.29 -0.95 0.66
CA THR A 115 -11.80 -0.92 2.03
C THR A 115 -10.49 -1.70 2.09
N MET A 116 -9.41 -1.04 2.49
CA MET A 116 -8.07 -1.62 2.53
C MET A 116 -7.34 -1.22 3.80
N GLN A 117 -6.46 -2.10 4.25
CA GLN A 117 -5.43 -1.81 5.23
C GLN A 117 -4.10 -1.67 4.51
N ALA A 118 -3.16 -0.91 5.06
CA ALA A 118 -1.79 -0.83 4.53
C ALA A 118 -0.78 -1.34 5.55
N VAL A 119 0.24 -2.03 5.04
CA VAL A 119 1.44 -2.39 5.81
C VAL A 119 2.63 -1.80 5.11
N LEU A 120 3.31 -0.88 5.77
CA LEU A 120 4.53 -0.25 5.29
C LEU A 120 5.70 -0.74 6.14
N SER A 121 6.79 -1.18 5.50
CA SER A 121 7.99 -1.64 6.18
C SER A 121 9.24 -1.04 5.53
N ASP A 122 10.25 -0.72 6.33
CA ASP A 122 11.53 -0.24 5.84
C ASP A 122 12.61 -1.34 5.83
N ARG A 123 13.82 -0.97 5.41
CA ARG A 123 14.98 -1.85 5.35
C ARG A 123 15.40 -2.45 6.71
N TYR A 124 14.98 -1.85 7.81
CA TYR A 124 15.26 -2.33 9.17
C TYR A 124 14.13 -3.20 9.73
N GLY A 125 13.07 -3.44 8.95
CA GLY A 125 11.90 -4.19 9.37
C GLY A 125 10.98 -3.42 10.32
N ARG A 126 11.16 -2.10 10.47
CA ARG A 126 10.16 -1.26 11.17
C ARG A 126 8.88 -1.27 10.37
N THR A 127 7.76 -1.46 11.03
CA THR A 127 6.50 -1.72 10.35
C THR A 127 5.39 -0.83 10.90
N LEU A 128 4.63 -0.24 9.99
CA LEU A 128 3.38 0.47 10.26
C LEU A 128 2.23 -0.34 9.70
N LEU A 129 1.25 -0.66 10.53
CA LEU A 129 -0.06 -1.13 10.12
C LEU A 129 -1.02 0.05 10.17
N ILE A 130 -1.66 0.35 9.05
CA ILE A 130 -2.53 1.51 8.91
C ILE A 130 -3.93 1.02 8.53
N GLU A 131 -4.89 1.41 9.34
CA GLU A 131 -6.31 1.15 9.15
C GLU A 131 -7.07 2.47 9.31
N PRO A 132 -7.68 3.00 8.23
CA PRO A 132 -8.44 4.24 8.24
C PRO A 132 -9.70 4.19 9.12
#